data_5e6ee3853423ab202daa449cfb7c7827
#
_entry.id   5e6ee3853423ab202daa449cfb7c7827
#
_cell.length_a   1.000
_cell.length_b   1.000
_cell.length_c   1.000
_cell.angle_alpha   90.00
_cell.angle_beta   90.00
_cell.angle_gamma   90.00
#
_symmetry.space_group_name_H-M   'P 1'
#
loop_
_entity.id
_entity.type
_entity.pdbx_description
1 polymer ?
#
loop_
_entity_poly.entity_id
_entity_poly.type
_entity_poly.pdbx_seq_one_letter_code
_entity_poly.pdbx_strand_id
1 'polypeptide(L)'
;DLLARSGKVRLFGQDAAVLDRDAVAMARRRIGVVHQDCAFLDHLTIAENIALPLTVSDRASEAAQNLPELLNWVGLSRQAEQLPPQLSGGERQRAALARAVIMSPDVIIADEPTGNVDWEMSQRLMRLLSELNKMGKTILIATHDLNMIRAMKTDVSARVLRLRDGQLMQAGAEL
;
A
#
# COMPACT_ATOMS: atom_id res chain seq x y z
N ASP A 1 -6.31 -1.94 -17.18
CA ASP A 1 -7.11 -3.20 -17.06
C ASP A 1 -6.48 -4.28 -17.95
N LEU A 2 -5.56 -5.04 -17.38
CA LEU A 2 -5.03 -6.23 -18.04
C LEU A 2 -5.94 -7.41 -17.70
N LEU A 3 -6.79 -7.79 -18.65
CA LEU A 3 -7.57 -9.04 -18.55
C LEU A 3 -6.62 -10.23 -18.74
N ALA A 4 -6.77 -11.25 -17.89
CA ALA A 4 -6.07 -12.50 -18.07
C ALA A 4 -6.47 -13.13 -19.43
N ARG A 5 -5.48 -13.39 -20.30
CA ARG A 5 -5.72 -14.02 -21.61
C ARG A 5 -6.11 -15.48 -21.48
N SER A 6 -5.70 -16.14 -20.41
CA SER A 6 -6.03 -17.52 -20.07
C SER A 6 -5.89 -17.75 -18.56
N GLY A 7 -6.47 -18.83 -18.05
CA GLY A 7 -6.44 -19.17 -16.63
C GLY A 7 -7.57 -18.54 -15.83
N LYS A 8 -7.50 -18.67 -14.50
CA LYS A 8 -8.50 -18.13 -13.56
C LYS A 8 -7.82 -17.26 -12.52
N VAL A 9 -8.41 -16.11 -12.25
CA VAL A 9 -8.02 -15.22 -11.15
C VAL A 9 -9.10 -15.27 -10.09
N ARG A 10 -8.75 -15.58 -8.86
CA ARG A 10 -9.66 -15.55 -7.71
C ARG A 10 -9.28 -14.41 -6.77
N LEU A 11 -10.26 -13.58 -6.44
CA LEU A 11 -10.16 -12.53 -5.43
C LEU A 11 -11.05 -12.88 -4.25
N PHE A 12 -10.47 -13.02 -3.07
CA PHE A 12 -11.21 -13.35 -1.83
C PHE A 12 -12.14 -14.57 -1.99
N GLY A 13 -11.67 -15.60 -2.72
CA GLY A 13 -12.42 -16.83 -2.97
C GLY A 13 -13.38 -16.80 -4.16
N GLN A 14 -13.65 -15.63 -4.74
CA GLN A 14 -14.54 -15.47 -5.90
C GLN A 14 -13.76 -15.40 -7.21
N ASP A 15 -14.33 -15.93 -8.29
CA ASP A 15 -13.72 -15.83 -9.62
C ASP A 15 -13.88 -14.37 -10.13
N ALA A 16 -12.74 -13.72 -10.41
CA ALA A 16 -12.72 -12.33 -10.83
C ALA A 16 -13.42 -12.09 -12.18
N ALA A 17 -13.54 -13.12 -13.02
CA ALA A 17 -14.16 -13.01 -14.34
C ALA A 17 -15.69 -12.86 -14.27
N VAL A 18 -16.32 -13.27 -13.17
CA VAL A 18 -17.78 -13.25 -13.00
C VAL A 18 -18.24 -12.20 -11.97
N LEU A 19 -17.31 -11.38 -11.43
CA LEU A 19 -17.67 -10.31 -10.52
C LEU A 19 -18.44 -9.22 -11.26
N ASP A 20 -19.59 -8.84 -10.74
CA ASP A 20 -20.31 -7.66 -11.18
C ASP A 20 -19.60 -6.37 -10.70
N ARG A 21 -20.11 -5.23 -11.12
CA ARG A 21 -19.53 -3.92 -10.82
C ARG A 21 -19.48 -3.65 -9.31
N ASP A 22 -20.50 -4.05 -8.57
CA ASP A 22 -20.58 -3.80 -7.13
C ASP A 22 -19.63 -4.72 -6.36
N ALA A 23 -19.53 -5.99 -6.74
CA ALA A 23 -18.58 -6.94 -6.18
C ALA A 23 -17.12 -6.50 -6.44
N VAL A 24 -16.82 -5.96 -7.63
CA VAL A 24 -15.51 -5.36 -7.93
C VAL A 24 -15.24 -4.15 -7.04
N ALA A 25 -16.23 -3.26 -6.84
CA ALA A 25 -16.05 -2.10 -5.95
C ALA A 25 -15.81 -2.53 -4.50
N MET A 26 -16.55 -3.54 -4.02
CA MET A 26 -16.33 -4.12 -2.68
C MET A 26 -14.95 -4.78 -2.54
N ALA A 27 -14.50 -5.54 -3.54
CA ALA A 27 -13.18 -6.14 -3.54
C ALA A 27 -12.07 -5.08 -3.51
N ARG A 28 -12.22 -3.99 -4.27
CA ARG A 28 -11.25 -2.86 -4.28
C ARG A 28 -11.12 -2.18 -2.92
N ARG A 29 -12.20 -2.06 -2.15
CA ARG A 29 -12.17 -1.49 -0.79
C ARG A 29 -11.36 -2.33 0.20
N ARG A 30 -11.20 -3.62 -0.09
CA ARG A 30 -10.40 -4.57 0.70
C ARG A 30 -8.93 -4.61 0.29
N ILE A 31 -8.53 -3.83 -0.71
CA ILE A 31 -7.16 -3.76 -1.24
C ILE A 31 -6.67 -2.31 -1.13
N GLY A 32 -5.65 -2.08 -0.32
CA GLY A 32 -4.91 -0.83 -0.30
C GLY A 32 -3.77 -0.87 -1.31
N VAL A 33 -3.57 0.21 -2.07
CA VAL A 33 -2.48 0.27 -3.06
C VAL A 33 -1.59 1.48 -2.77
N VAL A 34 -0.30 1.24 -2.64
CA VAL A 34 0.75 2.25 -2.56
C VAL A 34 1.45 2.27 -3.92
N HIS A 35 1.19 3.31 -4.70
CA HIS A 35 1.82 3.51 -6.01
C HIS A 35 3.18 4.20 -5.86
N GLN A 36 4.10 3.93 -6.78
CA GLN A 36 5.44 4.51 -6.82
C GLN A 36 5.41 6.05 -6.88
N ASP A 37 4.52 6.64 -7.66
CA ASP A 37 4.36 8.09 -7.86
C ASP A 37 3.39 8.75 -6.89
N CYS A 38 2.86 7.99 -5.93
CA CYS A 38 1.91 8.39 -4.88
C CYS A 38 0.56 8.94 -5.38
N ALA A 39 0.44 9.47 -6.59
CA ALA A 39 -0.77 9.95 -7.26
C ALA A 39 -1.74 10.73 -6.34
N PHE A 40 -1.25 11.83 -5.72
CA PHE A 40 -2.06 12.73 -4.90
C PHE A 40 -2.82 13.76 -5.74
N LEU A 41 -3.90 14.29 -5.18
CA LEU A 41 -4.60 15.46 -5.70
C LEU A 41 -3.93 16.72 -5.11
N ASP A 42 -3.23 17.48 -5.94
CA ASP A 42 -2.37 18.59 -5.50
C ASP A 42 -3.15 19.78 -4.88
N HIS A 43 -4.45 19.87 -5.12
CA HIS A 43 -5.32 20.92 -4.57
C HIS A 43 -5.94 20.54 -3.22
N LEU A 44 -5.74 19.32 -2.74
CA LEU A 44 -6.17 18.83 -1.44
C LEU A 44 -4.99 18.75 -0.47
N THR A 45 -5.24 19.02 0.80
CA THR A 45 -4.25 18.80 1.87
C THR A 45 -3.88 17.32 1.99
N ILE A 46 -2.81 17.03 2.70
CA ILE A 46 -2.41 15.65 3.00
C ILE A 46 -3.48 14.92 3.80
N ALA A 47 -4.08 15.59 4.78
CA ALA A 47 -5.20 15.05 5.56
C ALA A 47 -6.39 14.66 4.65
N GLU A 48 -6.78 15.54 3.74
CA GLU A 48 -7.86 15.28 2.78
C GLU A 48 -7.52 14.17 1.79
N ASN A 49 -6.28 14.14 1.26
CA ASN A 49 -5.82 13.08 0.39
C ASN A 49 -5.84 11.70 1.07
N ILE A 50 -5.42 11.62 2.34
CA ILE A 50 -5.47 10.39 3.12
C ILE A 50 -6.91 9.97 3.39
N ALA A 51 -7.80 10.91 3.73
CA ALA A 51 -9.20 10.65 4.03
C ALA A 51 -10.06 10.34 2.78
N LEU A 52 -9.58 10.66 1.59
CA LEU A 52 -10.34 10.56 0.34
C LEU A 52 -11.04 9.20 0.12
N PRO A 53 -10.41 8.03 0.37
CA PRO A 53 -11.08 6.75 0.21
C PRO A 53 -12.32 6.59 1.10
N LEU A 54 -12.30 7.12 2.32
CA LEU A 54 -13.47 7.12 3.21
C LEU A 54 -14.54 8.10 2.72
N THR A 55 -14.13 9.29 2.28
CA THR A 55 -15.05 10.33 1.77
C THR A 55 -15.84 9.83 0.56
N VAL A 56 -15.18 9.22 -0.42
CA VAL A 56 -15.85 8.70 -1.64
C VAL A 56 -16.65 7.40 -1.38
N SER A 57 -16.53 6.83 -0.19
CA SER A 57 -17.27 5.65 0.24
C SER A 57 -18.41 5.95 1.21
N ASP A 58 -18.79 7.23 1.35
CA ASP A 58 -19.82 7.72 2.29
C ASP A 58 -19.53 7.39 3.76
N ARG A 59 -18.22 7.28 4.11
CA ARG A 59 -17.71 6.96 5.46
C ARG A 59 -16.91 8.11 6.04
N ALA A 60 -17.22 9.35 5.67
CA ALA A 60 -16.47 10.54 6.10
C ALA A 60 -16.40 10.71 7.63
N SER A 61 -17.42 10.27 8.37
CA SER A 61 -17.41 10.28 9.84
C SER A 61 -16.29 9.44 10.44
N GLU A 62 -15.91 8.34 9.81
CA GLU A 62 -14.80 7.51 10.25
C GLU A 62 -13.44 8.16 10.01
N ALA A 63 -13.33 9.05 9.02
CA ALA A 63 -12.11 9.81 8.79
C ALA A 63 -11.78 10.70 9.99
N ALA A 64 -12.78 11.40 10.56
CA ALA A 64 -12.57 12.26 11.73
C ALA A 64 -12.06 11.47 12.95
N GLN A 65 -12.43 10.21 13.08
CA GLN A 65 -12.01 9.36 14.19
C GLN A 65 -10.61 8.77 13.97
N ASN A 66 -10.33 8.27 12.77
CA ASN A 66 -9.14 7.44 12.50
C ASN A 66 -7.94 8.27 11.99
N LEU A 67 -8.19 9.40 11.33
CA LEU A 67 -7.15 10.18 10.67
C LEU A 67 -6.08 10.73 11.62
N PRO A 68 -6.41 11.29 12.80
CA PRO A 68 -5.39 11.82 13.72
C PRO A 68 -4.41 10.75 14.20
N GLU A 69 -4.91 9.56 14.56
CA GLU A 69 -4.09 8.43 15.00
C GLU A 69 -3.22 7.91 13.86
N LEU A 70 -3.79 7.80 12.66
CA LEU A 70 -3.08 7.35 11.47
C LEU A 70 -1.96 8.33 11.05
N LEU A 71 -2.22 9.64 11.09
CA LEU A 71 -1.22 10.68 10.84
C LEU A 71 -0.07 10.61 11.86
N ASN A 72 -0.39 10.37 13.12
CA ASN A 72 0.62 10.19 14.15
C ASN A 72 1.45 8.93 13.91
N TRP A 73 0.83 7.82 13.55
CA TRP A 73 1.50 6.54 13.28
C TRP A 73 2.50 6.66 12.12
N VAL A 74 2.13 7.32 11.01
CA VAL A 74 3.05 7.56 9.90
C VAL A 74 4.00 8.75 10.12
N GLY A 75 3.84 9.50 11.23
CA GLY A 75 4.67 10.65 11.60
C GLY A 75 4.45 11.86 10.71
N LEU A 76 3.21 12.15 10.35
CA LEU A 76 2.80 13.27 9.48
C LEU A 76 1.81 14.25 10.14
N SER A 77 1.66 14.20 11.47
CA SER A 77 0.71 15.08 12.17
C SER A 77 0.95 16.58 11.91
N ARG A 78 2.22 16.97 11.72
CA ARG A 78 2.58 18.37 11.44
C ARG A 78 2.36 18.77 9.98
N GLN A 79 2.30 17.81 9.07
CA GLN A 79 2.13 18.00 7.64
C GLN A 79 0.68 17.84 7.18
N ALA A 80 -0.25 17.59 8.11
CA ALA A 80 -1.65 17.32 7.81
C ALA A 80 -2.30 18.36 6.87
N GLU A 81 -2.03 19.64 7.12
CA GLU A 81 -2.58 20.77 6.37
C GLU A 81 -1.72 21.21 5.17
N GLN A 82 -0.57 20.56 4.94
CA GLN A 82 0.28 20.87 3.79
C GLN A 82 -0.29 20.27 2.51
N LEU A 83 0.04 20.88 1.38
CA LEU A 83 -0.28 20.36 0.05
C LEU A 83 0.81 19.36 -0.40
N PRO A 84 0.49 18.37 -1.24
CA PRO A 84 1.45 17.36 -1.70
C PRO A 84 2.77 17.90 -2.26
N PRO A 85 2.81 19.01 -3.03
CA PRO A 85 4.08 19.56 -3.51
C PRO A 85 5.04 20.06 -2.42
N GLN A 86 4.54 20.30 -1.20
CA GLN A 86 5.33 20.80 -0.07
C GLN A 86 6.05 19.68 0.69
N LEU A 87 5.71 18.43 0.42
CA LEU A 87 6.26 17.26 1.09
C LEU A 87 7.55 16.76 0.41
N SER A 88 8.48 16.27 1.23
CA SER A 88 9.60 15.45 0.77
C SER A 88 9.13 14.11 0.18
N GLY A 89 9.98 13.44 -0.59
CA GLY A 89 9.67 12.13 -1.17
C GLY A 89 9.25 11.10 -0.11
N GLY A 90 9.97 11.05 1.01
CA GLY A 90 9.65 10.14 2.12
C GLY A 90 8.34 10.47 2.83
N GLU A 91 8.00 11.74 2.99
CA GLU A 91 6.70 12.16 3.53
C GLU A 91 5.57 11.77 2.59
N ARG A 92 5.76 11.95 1.28
CA ARG A 92 4.79 11.50 0.26
C ARG A 92 4.56 9.99 0.33
N GLN A 93 5.60 9.18 0.45
CA GLN A 93 5.47 7.72 0.55
C GLN A 93 4.72 7.30 1.82
N ARG A 94 5.00 7.95 2.96
CA ARG A 94 4.24 7.68 4.20
C ARG A 94 2.78 8.11 4.10
N ALA A 95 2.50 9.25 3.45
CA ALA A 95 1.13 9.68 3.20
C ALA A 95 0.39 8.71 2.25
N ALA A 96 1.06 8.20 1.22
CA ALA A 96 0.50 7.19 0.31
C ALA A 96 0.18 5.89 1.05
N LEU A 97 1.06 5.45 1.97
CA LEU A 97 0.78 4.30 2.83
C LEU A 97 -0.44 4.57 3.73
N ALA A 98 -0.50 5.74 4.39
CA ALA A 98 -1.63 6.11 5.22
C ALA A 98 -2.96 6.08 4.43
N ARG A 99 -2.97 6.66 3.22
CA ARG A 99 -4.13 6.61 2.32
C ARG A 99 -4.53 5.18 1.95
N ALA A 100 -3.56 4.32 1.72
CA ALA A 100 -3.82 2.93 1.35
C ALA A 100 -4.44 2.12 2.50
N VAL A 101 -4.14 2.47 3.76
CA VAL A 101 -4.58 1.69 4.94
C VAL A 101 -5.78 2.26 5.68
N ILE A 102 -6.20 3.50 5.40
CA ILE A 102 -7.29 4.16 6.14
C ILE A 102 -8.62 3.40 6.08
N MET A 103 -8.85 2.66 5.00
CA MET A 103 -10.02 1.78 4.84
C MET A 103 -9.89 0.45 5.61
N SER A 104 -8.78 0.24 6.33
CA SER A 104 -8.43 -1.03 6.98
C SER A 104 -8.47 -2.25 6.04
N PRO A 105 -7.79 -2.21 4.89
CA PRO A 105 -7.86 -3.27 3.88
C PRO A 105 -7.32 -4.61 4.43
N ASP A 106 -7.68 -5.71 3.77
CA ASP A 106 -7.15 -7.05 4.07
C ASP A 106 -5.80 -7.30 3.39
N VAL A 107 -5.61 -6.68 2.23
CA VAL A 107 -4.42 -6.81 1.39
C VAL A 107 -3.85 -5.43 1.09
N ILE A 108 -2.54 -5.28 1.20
CA ILE A 108 -1.82 -4.07 0.80
C ILE A 108 -0.84 -4.45 -0.31
N ILE A 109 -0.92 -3.74 -1.42
CA ILE A 109 -0.01 -3.88 -2.56
C ILE A 109 0.84 -2.62 -2.61
N ALA A 110 2.15 -2.78 -2.54
CA ALA A 110 3.11 -1.68 -2.63
C ALA A 110 4.02 -1.89 -3.84
N ASP A 111 4.02 -0.91 -4.75
CA ASP A 111 4.84 -0.92 -5.96
C ASP A 111 6.01 0.04 -5.77
N GLU A 112 7.23 -0.52 -5.72
CA GLU A 112 8.49 0.21 -5.45
C GLU A 112 8.38 1.22 -4.30
N PRO A 113 7.89 0.81 -3.11
CA PRO A 113 7.55 1.76 -2.04
C PRO A 113 8.78 2.53 -1.50
N THR A 114 9.98 2.07 -1.81
CA THR A 114 11.24 2.66 -1.33
C THR A 114 12.07 3.30 -2.45
N GLY A 115 11.58 3.32 -3.69
CA GLY A 115 12.35 3.73 -4.86
C GLY A 115 12.80 5.21 -4.90
N ASN A 116 12.12 6.09 -4.16
CA ASN A 116 12.37 7.55 -4.19
C ASN A 116 12.76 8.11 -2.81
N VAL A 117 13.26 7.27 -1.90
CA VAL A 117 13.60 7.69 -0.54
C VAL A 117 14.98 7.15 -0.14
N ASP A 118 15.61 7.81 0.84
CA ASP A 118 16.89 7.36 1.39
C ASP A 118 16.74 6.04 2.19
N TRP A 119 17.87 5.46 2.57
CA TRP A 119 17.92 4.18 3.28
C TRP A 119 17.20 4.21 4.64
N GLU A 120 17.36 5.27 5.42
CA GLU A 120 16.74 5.38 6.74
C GLU A 120 15.20 5.44 6.61
N MET A 121 14.74 6.24 5.65
CA MET A 121 13.31 6.34 5.34
C MET A 121 12.74 5.04 4.79
N SER A 122 13.49 4.34 3.94
CA SER A 122 13.13 3.01 3.43
C SER A 122 12.91 2.03 4.57
N GLN A 123 13.84 1.96 5.53
CA GLN A 123 13.70 1.12 6.72
C GLN A 123 12.47 1.49 7.56
N ARG A 124 12.18 2.79 7.71
CA ARG A 124 11.00 3.25 8.45
C ARG A 124 9.70 2.79 7.78
N LEU A 125 9.59 2.97 6.45
CA LEU A 125 8.43 2.53 5.68
C LEU A 125 8.23 1.01 5.77
N MET A 126 9.31 0.25 5.67
CA MET A 126 9.25 -1.21 5.77
C MET A 126 8.85 -1.69 7.17
N ARG A 127 9.27 -0.98 8.23
CA ARG A 127 8.77 -1.26 9.60
C ARG A 127 7.27 -1.07 9.71
N LEU A 128 6.71 0.03 9.15
CA LEU A 128 5.26 0.26 9.12
C LEU A 128 4.52 -0.88 8.39
N LEU A 129 5.04 -1.33 7.24
CA LEU A 129 4.46 -2.48 6.52
C LEU A 129 4.56 -3.78 7.33
N SER A 130 5.66 -3.99 8.04
CA SER A 130 5.84 -5.15 8.94
C SER A 130 4.84 -5.13 10.10
N GLU A 131 4.59 -3.95 10.69
CA GLU A 131 3.57 -3.80 11.75
C GLU A 131 2.18 -4.17 11.23
N LEU A 132 1.80 -3.70 10.04
CA LEU A 132 0.53 -4.07 9.40
C LEU A 132 0.43 -5.59 9.16
N ASN A 133 1.53 -6.24 8.75
CA ASN A 133 1.54 -7.69 8.59
C ASN A 133 1.36 -8.42 9.93
N LYS A 134 2.02 -7.97 11.00
CA LYS A 134 1.82 -8.51 12.37
C LYS A 134 0.39 -8.33 12.88
N MET A 135 -0.32 -7.30 12.39
CA MET A 135 -1.76 -7.09 12.63
C MET A 135 -2.66 -7.97 11.75
N GLY A 136 -2.12 -8.92 11.01
CA GLY A 136 -2.85 -9.88 10.18
C GLY A 136 -3.15 -9.42 8.75
N LYS A 137 -2.58 -8.29 8.30
CA LYS A 137 -2.75 -7.84 6.91
C LYS A 137 -1.82 -8.63 5.97
N THR A 138 -2.30 -8.94 4.78
CA THR A 138 -1.46 -9.53 3.72
C THR A 138 -0.73 -8.41 3.00
N ILE A 139 0.60 -8.49 2.93
CA ILE A 139 1.43 -7.48 2.26
C ILE A 139 2.06 -8.10 1.01
N LEU A 140 1.88 -7.45 -0.13
CA LEU A 140 2.54 -7.78 -1.39
C LEU A 140 3.38 -6.59 -1.83
N ILE A 141 4.69 -6.78 -1.95
CA ILE A 141 5.63 -5.74 -2.36
C ILE A 141 6.24 -6.14 -3.69
N ALA A 142 6.14 -5.28 -4.69
CA ALA A 142 6.91 -5.37 -5.92
C ALA A 142 8.14 -4.45 -5.77
N THR A 143 9.34 -5.00 -5.88
CA THR A 143 10.58 -4.22 -5.82
C THR A 143 11.73 -4.93 -6.51
N HIS A 144 12.68 -4.15 -7.00
CA HIS A 144 13.97 -4.64 -7.51
C HIS A 144 15.12 -4.45 -6.50
N ASP A 145 14.85 -3.84 -5.32
CA ASP A 145 15.84 -3.61 -4.28
C ASP A 145 16.11 -4.87 -3.45
N LEU A 146 17.13 -5.63 -3.86
CA LEU A 146 17.55 -6.86 -3.18
C LEU A 146 18.12 -6.59 -1.79
N ASN A 147 18.69 -5.41 -1.53
CA ASN A 147 19.25 -5.06 -0.22
C ASN A 147 18.11 -4.86 0.78
N MET A 148 17.06 -4.20 0.36
CA MET A 148 15.83 -4.05 1.15
C MET A 148 15.21 -5.41 1.48
N ILE A 149 15.06 -6.30 0.50
CA ILE A 149 14.54 -7.66 0.71
C ILE A 149 15.40 -8.42 1.74
N ARG A 150 16.73 -8.32 1.66
CA ARG A 150 17.65 -8.97 2.61
C ARG A 150 17.53 -8.39 4.02
N ALA A 151 17.44 -7.07 4.15
CA ALA A 151 17.29 -6.40 5.44
C ALA A 151 16.00 -6.81 6.15
N MET A 152 14.92 -7.03 5.40
CA MET A 152 13.61 -7.43 5.96
C MET A 152 13.55 -8.89 6.44
N LYS A 153 14.44 -9.77 5.97
CA LYS A 153 14.43 -11.19 6.34
C LYS A 153 14.62 -11.44 7.84
N THR A 154 15.27 -10.53 8.54
CA THR A 154 15.49 -10.66 9.99
C THR A 154 14.22 -10.37 10.79
N ASP A 155 13.30 -9.59 10.25
CA ASP A 155 12.15 -9.04 10.98
C ASP A 155 10.82 -9.70 10.61
N VAL A 156 10.72 -10.27 9.42
CA VAL A 156 9.49 -10.89 8.90
C VAL A 156 9.76 -12.18 8.15
N SER A 157 8.84 -13.14 8.25
CA SER A 157 8.82 -14.31 7.37
C SER A 157 8.15 -13.91 6.06
N ALA A 158 8.97 -13.68 5.03
CA ALA A 158 8.49 -13.28 3.72
C ALA A 158 8.76 -14.38 2.67
N ARG A 159 7.77 -14.61 1.81
CA ARG A 159 7.92 -15.45 0.62
C ARG A 159 8.39 -14.60 -0.55
N VAL A 160 9.56 -14.87 -1.09
CA VAL A 160 10.08 -14.16 -2.25
C VAL A 160 9.62 -14.87 -3.53
N LEU A 161 8.99 -14.10 -4.43
CA LEU A 161 8.60 -14.54 -5.77
C LEU A 161 9.47 -13.77 -6.77
N ARG A 162 10.10 -14.47 -7.70
CA ARG A 162 10.91 -13.85 -8.75
C ARG A 162 10.18 -13.91 -10.08
N LEU A 163 10.02 -12.74 -10.71
CA LEU A 163 9.54 -12.62 -12.09
C LEU A 163 10.73 -12.51 -13.03
N ARG A 164 10.79 -13.39 -14.03
CA ARG A 164 11.77 -13.34 -15.09
C ARG A 164 11.13 -13.72 -16.43
N ASP A 165 11.31 -12.87 -17.43
CA ASP A 165 10.79 -13.08 -18.80
C ASP A 165 9.28 -13.40 -18.82
N GLY A 166 8.50 -12.72 -17.95
CA GLY A 166 7.06 -12.94 -17.82
C GLY A 166 6.65 -14.23 -17.09
N GLN A 167 7.62 -14.98 -16.57
CA GLN A 167 7.36 -16.20 -15.80
C GLN A 167 7.61 -16.02 -14.32
N LEU A 168 6.71 -16.57 -13.50
CA LEU A 168 6.87 -16.61 -12.06
C LEU A 168 7.77 -17.77 -11.67
N MET A 169 8.95 -17.46 -11.16
CA MET A 169 9.87 -18.45 -10.59
C MET A 169 9.74 -18.41 -9.07
N GLN A 170 9.48 -19.57 -8.47
CA GLN A 170 9.52 -19.69 -7.02
C GLN A 170 10.99 -19.60 -6.59
N ALA A 171 11.37 -18.49 -5.96
CA ALA A 171 12.63 -18.47 -5.25
C ALA A 171 12.45 -19.38 -4.02
N GLY A 172 13.26 -20.44 -3.92
CA GLY A 172 13.37 -21.23 -2.70
C GLY A 172 13.67 -20.32 -1.50
N ALA A 173 13.53 -20.85 -0.29
CA ALA A 173 13.72 -20.11 0.98
C ALA A 173 15.14 -19.50 1.17
N GLU A 174 15.96 -19.49 0.16
CA GLU A 174 17.35 -19.01 0.16
C GLU A 174 17.48 -17.75 -0.73
N LEU A 175 17.37 -16.59 -0.13
CA LEU A 175 18.15 -15.41 -0.48
C LEU A 175 18.91 -14.98 0.75
#